data_fe4a07a47eced1e5753805b433880111
#
_entry.id   fe4a07a47eced1e5753805b433880111
#
_cell.length_a   1.000
_cell.length_b   1.000
_cell.length_c   1.000
_cell.angle_alpha   90.00
_cell.angle_beta   90.00
_cell.angle_gamma   90.00
#
_symmetry.space_group_name_H-M   'P 1'
#
loop_
_entity.id
_entity.type
_entity.pdbx_description
1 polymer ?
#
loop_
_entity_poly.entity_id
_entity_poly.type
_entity_poly.pdbx_seq_one_letter_code
_entity_poly.pdbx_strand_id
1 'polypeptide(L)'
;MANSDFKNLSDIISFVPAKDVDLDAAAASFEAELRADEDVYARIKELGLTRKEVGDNLGMLLDYKADFSICRNCPGLEKCPKSNPGYALDITKDNGYLERRFSPSSKVVHRMKRDARYLLCDFADDLKEKTFRKDVELSKTRKVQLTKLFTVNTKGNWVYITGPFNSGKSYILACFANDYADLKNETVAFADTTKLIDRLRNNSIKDKKAFSSEMGQLVDVPLLVLDGFGNEYKSDFAFSTVLYPLLAERARAKKITLFSSDFSYKDIEEMYGKSVGLPRAKQLISLIKSMCGKEAVLDALNVY
;
A
#
# COMPACT_ATOMS: atom_id res chain seq x y z
N MET A 1 30.15 -36.13 -20.72
CA MET A 1 29.64 -37.34 -20.03
C MET A 1 29.72 -37.03 -18.53
N ALA A 2 28.63 -36.64 -17.96
CA ALA A 2 28.51 -36.43 -16.49
C ALA A 2 27.33 -37.34 -16.06
N ASN A 3 27.68 -38.40 -15.36
CA ASN A 3 26.73 -39.30 -14.72
C ASN A 3 26.03 -38.55 -13.59
N SER A 4 24.76 -38.36 -13.69
CA SER A 4 23.92 -37.92 -12.58
C SER A 4 23.45 -39.17 -11.84
N ASP A 5 24.16 -39.52 -10.77
CA ASP A 5 23.68 -40.51 -9.81
C ASP A 5 22.45 -39.96 -9.09
N PHE A 6 21.26 -40.26 -9.59
CA PHE A 6 20.03 -40.13 -8.83
C PHE A 6 20.04 -41.25 -7.77
N LYS A 7 20.37 -40.89 -6.53
CA LYS A 7 20.12 -41.76 -5.38
C LYS A 7 18.62 -42.03 -5.29
N ASN A 8 18.21 -43.28 -5.20
CA ASN A 8 16.82 -43.64 -5.02
C ASN A 8 16.25 -42.97 -3.75
N LEU A 9 15.02 -42.45 -3.85
CA LEU A 9 14.32 -41.84 -2.70
C LEU A 9 14.25 -42.79 -1.49
N SER A 10 14.30 -44.12 -1.69
CA SER A 10 14.37 -45.13 -0.63
C SER A 10 15.60 -45.03 0.27
N ASP A 11 16.71 -44.47 -0.24
CA ASP A 11 17.97 -44.33 0.55
C ASP A 11 18.00 -43.10 1.44
N ILE A 12 17.05 -42.18 1.26
CA ILE A 12 16.96 -40.90 2.02
C ILE A 12 15.97 -41.05 3.18
N ILE A 13 15.01 -41.97 3.08
CA ILE A 13 14.06 -42.26 4.15
C ILE A 13 14.62 -43.38 5.00
N SER A 14 15.48 -43.06 5.97
CA SER A 14 15.69 -43.98 7.07
C SER A 14 14.37 -44.11 7.82
N PHE A 15 13.62 -45.17 7.57
CA PHE A 15 12.49 -45.56 8.39
C PHE A 15 13.06 -45.84 9.81
N VAL A 16 12.93 -44.85 10.68
CA VAL A 16 12.91 -45.11 12.08
C VAL A 16 11.64 -45.94 12.30
N PRO A 17 11.75 -47.24 12.73
CA PRO A 17 10.55 -47.98 13.03
C PRO A 17 9.79 -47.19 14.08
N ALA A 18 8.57 -46.78 13.77
CA ALA A 18 7.70 -46.19 14.75
C ALA A 18 7.61 -47.18 15.90
N LYS A 19 8.16 -46.86 17.06
CA LYS A 19 7.80 -47.50 18.30
C LYS A 19 6.28 -47.50 18.31
N ASP A 20 5.67 -48.65 18.71
CA ASP A 20 4.24 -48.81 18.78
C ASP A 20 3.55 -47.54 19.31
N VAL A 21 3.15 -46.66 18.40
CA VAL A 21 2.38 -45.47 18.74
C VAL A 21 0.96 -45.98 18.84
N ASP A 22 0.40 -45.98 20.04
CA ASP A 22 -1.01 -46.25 20.23
C ASP A 22 -1.79 -45.12 19.50
N LEU A 23 -2.22 -45.42 18.28
CA LEU A 23 -2.91 -44.46 17.40
C LEU A 23 -4.22 -44.00 18.04
N ASP A 24 -4.89 -44.85 18.80
CA ASP A 24 -6.14 -44.50 19.48
C ASP A 24 -5.88 -43.54 20.65
N ALA A 25 -4.83 -43.75 21.42
CA ALA A 25 -4.42 -42.83 22.49
C ALA A 25 -3.95 -41.49 21.93
N ALA A 26 -3.20 -41.49 20.81
CA ALA A 26 -2.79 -40.27 20.13
C ALA A 26 -3.99 -39.51 19.58
N ALA A 27 -4.94 -40.16 18.92
CA ALA A 27 -6.18 -39.55 18.42
C ALA A 27 -7.01 -38.92 19.54
N ALA A 28 -7.17 -39.64 20.68
CA ALA A 28 -7.88 -39.11 21.84
C ALA A 28 -7.20 -37.86 22.42
N SER A 29 -5.87 -37.83 22.48
CA SER A 29 -5.10 -36.66 22.91
C SER A 29 -5.33 -35.46 22.02
N PHE A 30 -5.31 -35.63 20.71
CA PHE A 30 -5.54 -34.57 19.72
C PHE A 30 -7.00 -34.09 19.72
N GLU A 31 -7.98 -34.99 19.90
CA GLU A 31 -9.39 -34.57 20.11
C GLU A 31 -9.55 -33.70 21.36
N ALA A 32 -8.88 -34.04 22.46
CA ALA A 32 -8.89 -33.25 23.67
C ALA A 32 -8.25 -31.87 23.45
N GLU A 33 -7.18 -31.81 22.68
CA GLU A 33 -6.51 -30.55 22.28
C GLU A 33 -7.40 -29.64 21.43
N LEU A 34 -8.15 -30.20 20.49
CA LEU A 34 -9.13 -29.44 19.68
C LEU A 34 -10.28 -28.90 20.53
N ARG A 35 -10.73 -29.67 21.52
CA ARG A 35 -11.81 -29.28 22.43
C ARG A 35 -11.38 -28.18 23.41
N ALA A 36 -10.09 -28.12 23.75
CA ALA A 36 -9.54 -27.10 24.65
C ALA A 36 -9.48 -25.70 24.02
N ASP A 37 -9.52 -25.59 22.68
CA ASP A 37 -9.61 -24.31 21.98
C ASP A 37 -11.06 -24.01 21.65
N GLU A 38 -11.68 -23.10 22.42
CA GLU A 38 -13.10 -22.77 22.31
C GLU A 38 -13.54 -22.35 20.92
N ASP A 39 -12.73 -21.54 20.21
CA ASP A 39 -13.05 -21.05 18.88
C ASP A 39 -12.98 -22.16 17.83
N VAL A 40 -11.94 -23.00 17.90
CA VAL A 40 -11.80 -24.17 17.00
C VAL A 40 -12.93 -25.15 17.24
N TYR A 41 -13.29 -25.38 18.51
CA TYR A 41 -14.39 -26.26 18.86
C TYR A 41 -15.77 -25.70 18.43
N ALA A 42 -15.96 -24.38 18.54
CA ALA A 42 -17.15 -23.71 18.01
C ALA A 42 -17.28 -23.93 16.50
N ARG A 43 -16.19 -23.82 15.76
CA ARG A 43 -16.19 -24.07 14.32
C ARG A 43 -16.51 -25.51 13.95
N ILE A 44 -15.98 -26.48 14.70
CA ILE A 44 -16.31 -27.92 14.55
C ILE A 44 -17.82 -28.16 14.75
N LYS A 45 -18.43 -27.53 15.76
CA LYS A 45 -19.87 -27.59 16.01
C LYS A 45 -20.70 -26.94 14.91
N GLU A 46 -20.29 -25.77 14.45
CA GLU A 46 -20.96 -25.04 13.35
C GLU A 46 -21.03 -25.89 12.07
N LEU A 47 -19.94 -26.61 11.76
CA LEU A 47 -19.89 -27.52 10.63
C LEU A 47 -20.68 -28.82 10.84
N GLY A 48 -21.20 -29.05 12.03
CA GLY A 48 -21.97 -30.25 12.39
C GLY A 48 -21.17 -31.54 12.23
N LEU A 49 -19.87 -31.52 12.60
CA LEU A 49 -19.00 -32.68 12.44
C LEU A 49 -19.30 -33.75 13.48
N THR A 50 -19.49 -34.98 13.01
CA THR A 50 -19.59 -36.16 13.87
C THR A 50 -18.21 -36.53 14.43
N ARG A 51 -18.17 -37.30 15.54
CA ARG A 51 -16.90 -37.78 16.12
C ARG A 51 -16.04 -38.55 15.10
N LYS A 52 -16.68 -39.35 14.24
CA LYS A 52 -15.98 -40.09 13.19
C LYS A 52 -15.34 -39.12 12.17
N GLU A 53 -16.07 -38.10 11.70
CA GLU A 53 -15.54 -37.11 10.76
C GLU A 53 -14.40 -36.29 11.36
N VAL A 54 -14.43 -36.01 12.66
CA VAL A 54 -13.32 -35.35 13.38
C VAL A 54 -12.09 -36.26 13.37
N GLY A 55 -12.23 -37.56 13.69
CA GLY A 55 -11.15 -38.52 13.66
C GLY A 55 -10.56 -38.70 12.26
N ASP A 56 -11.41 -38.89 11.25
CA ASP A 56 -10.99 -39.09 9.87
C ASP A 56 -10.27 -37.84 9.27
N ASN A 57 -10.49 -36.64 9.82
CA ASN A 57 -9.93 -35.37 9.36
C ASN A 57 -9.03 -34.68 10.40
N LEU A 58 -8.51 -35.41 11.35
CA LEU A 58 -7.76 -34.85 12.48
C LEU A 58 -6.59 -33.98 12.05
N GLY A 59 -5.80 -34.41 11.07
CA GLY A 59 -4.67 -33.63 10.53
C GLY A 59 -5.11 -32.26 9.97
N MET A 60 -6.25 -32.24 9.24
CA MET A 60 -6.78 -30.98 8.68
C MET A 60 -7.24 -30.02 9.80
N LEU A 61 -7.85 -30.54 10.85
CA LEU A 61 -8.33 -29.77 11.98
C LEU A 61 -7.19 -29.21 12.84
N LEU A 62 -6.10 -29.95 12.96
CA LEU A 62 -4.87 -29.48 13.63
C LEU A 62 -4.17 -28.38 12.81
N ASP A 63 -4.09 -28.53 11.50
CA ASP A 63 -3.58 -27.48 10.60
C ASP A 63 -4.43 -26.20 10.73
N TYR A 64 -5.76 -26.37 10.75
CA TYR A 64 -6.67 -25.25 10.97
C TYR A 64 -6.43 -24.55 12.32
N LYS A 65 -6.30 -25.31 13.41
CA LYS A 65 -6.00 -24.79 14.75
C LYS A 65 -4.68 -24.02 14.77
N ALA A 66 -3.62 -24.59 14.17
CA ALA A 66 -2.31 -23.96 14.10
C ALA A 66 -2.36 -22.64 13.31
N ASP A 67 -3.02 -22.66 12.15
CA ASP A 67 -3.22 -21.46 11.33
C ASP A 67 -4.05 -20.39 12.05
N PHE A 68 -5.15 -20.80 12.67
CA PHE A 68 -6.05 -19.91 13.39
C PHE A 68 -5.38 -19.25 14.60
N SER A 69 -4.52 -19.96 15.33
CA SER A 69 -3.78 -19.42 16.47
C SER A 69 -2.83 -18.28 16.05
N ILE A 70 -2.18 -18.39 14.89
CA ILE A 70 -1.36 -17.32 14.31
C ILE A 70 -2.23 -16.12 13.93
N CYS A 71 -3.40 -16.37 13.33
CA CYS A 71 -4.32 -15.31 12.90
C CYS A 71 -4.96 -14.58 14.07
N ARG A 72 -5.28 -15.25 15.16
CA ARG A 72 -5.83 -14.65 16.40
C ARG A 72 -4.90 -13.57 16.95
N ASN A 73 -3.58 -13.81 16.94
CA ASN A 73 -2.55 -12.88 17.40
C ASN A 73 -1.74 -12.30 16.24
N CYS A 74 -2.41 -11.92 15.16
CA CYS A 74 -1.80 -11.54 13.89
C CYS A 74 -0.71 -10.46 14.03
N PRO A 75 0.57 -10.78 13.74
CA PRO A 75 1.69 -9.85 13.87
C PRO A 75 1.75 -8.80 12.75
N GLY A 76 0.89 -8.89 11.75
CA GLY A 76 0.93 -8.08 10.53
C GLY A 76 1.41 -8.89 9.32
N LEU A 77 1.17 -8.35 8.11
CA LEU A 77 1.51 -9.05 6.87
C LEU A 77 3.03 -9.25 6.72
N GLU A 78 3.81 -8.23 7.06
CA GLU A 78 5.29 -8.25 6.95
C GLU A 78 5.95 -9.27 7.90
N LYS A 79 5.31 -9.56 9.02
CA LYS A 79 5.82 -10.46 10.07
C LYS A 79 5.03 -11.77 10.14
N CYS A 80 4.20 -12.05 9.13
CA CYS A 80 3.39 -13.26 9.11
C CYS A 80 4.27 -14.50 8.91
N PRO A 81 4.30 -15.46 9.86
CA PRO A 81 5.16 -16.63 9.76
C PRO A 81 4.64 -17.72 8.83
N LYS A 82 3.47 -17.51 8.21
CA LYS A 82 2.84 -18.50 7.34
C LYS A 82 3.54 -18.60 5.98
N SER A 83 3.47 -19.75 5.37
CA SER A 83 3.91 -19.98 3.98
C SER A 83 3.11 -19.17 2.96
N ASN A 84 1.85 -18.85 3.28
CA ASN A 84 0.98 -17.97 2.48
C ASN A 84 0.53 -16.76 3.33
N PRO A 85 1.39 -15.73 3.46
CA PRO A 85 1.11 -14.57 4.29
C PRO A 85 -0.18 -13.84 3.87
N GLY A 86 -1.00 -13.48 4.86
CA GLY A 86 -2.22 -12.73 4.61
C GLY A 86 -3.45 -13.57 4.26
N TYR A 87 -3.30 -14.87 4.13
CA TYR A 87 -4.43 -15.79 3.96
C TYR A 87 -4.65 -16.62 5.22
N ALA A 88 -5.90 -16.80 5.59
CA ALA A 88 -6.32 -17.66 6.68
C ALA A 88 -6.84 -18.99 6.12
N LEU A 89 -6.41 -20.09 6.70
CA LEU A 89 -7.01 -21.38 6.44
C LEU A 89 -8.39 -21.42 7.10
N ASP A 90 -9.39 -21.74 6.35
CA ASP A 90 -10.72 -22.10 6.82
C ASP A 90 -11.04 -23.54 6.41
N ILE A 91 -11.97 -24.15 7.10
CA ILE A 91 -12.52 -25.45 6.76
C ILE A 91 -13.99 -25.31 6.42
N THR A 92 -14.40 -25.93 5.35
CA THR A 92 -15.80 -25.97 4.91
C THR A 92 -16.25 -27.41 4.75
N LYS A 93 -17.54 -27.68 4.92
CA LYS A 93 -18.12 -28.99 4.65
C LYS A 93 -19.03 -28.88 3.43
N ASP A 94 -18.67 -29.55 2.36
CA ASP A 94 -19.45 -29.62 1.14
C ASP A 94 -19.73 -31.08 0.77
N ASN A 95 -20.98 -31.41 0.48
CA ASN A 95 -21.42 -32.77 0.11
C ASN A 95 -20.93 -33.88 1.06
N GLY A 96 -20.76 -33.56 2.34
CA GLY A 96 -20.29 -34.50 3.37
C GLY A 96 -18.77 -34.62 3.49
N TYR A 97 -18.02 -33.92 2.68
CA TYR A 97 -16.54 -33.87 2.72
C TYR A 97 -16.05 -32.56 3.34
N LEU A 98 -14.97 -32.65 4.10
CA LEU A 98 -14.26 -31.47 4.60
C LEU A 98 -13.24 -31.01 3.56
N GLU A 99 -13.25 -29.71 3.30
CA GLU A 99 -12.34 -29.07 2.34
C GLU A 99 -11.56 -27.93 3.02
N ARG A 100 -10.29 -27.78 2.61
CA ARG A 100 -9.46 -26.64 2.96
C ARG A 100 -9.78 -25.47 2.05
N ARG A 101 -10.10 -24.33 2.64
CA ARG A 101 -10.33 -23.09 1.92
C ARG A 101 -9.42 -21.99 2.45
N PHE A 102 -8.66 -21.37 1.57
CA PHE A 102 -7.87 -20.19 1.93
C PHE A 102 -8.65 -18.92 1.61
N SER A 103 -8.85 -18.10 2.63
CA SER A 103 -9.55 -16.82 2.50
C SER A 103 -8.58 -15.67 2.83
N PRO A 104 -8.62 -14.55 2.09
CA PRO A 104 -7.80 -13.40 2.43
C PRO A 104 -8.20 -12.87 3.81
N SER A 105 -7.22 -12.59 4.67
CA SER A 105 -7.45 -12.00 5.98
C SER A 105 -8.10 -10.61 5.86
N SER A 106 -8.75 -10.15 6.91
CA SER A 106 -9.35 -8.80 6.94
C SER A 106 -8.34 -7.70 6.57
N LYS A 107 -7.06 -7.87 6.93
CA LYS A 107 -5.99 -6.94 6.57
C LYS A 107 -5.69 -6.94 5.07
N VAL A 108 -5.67 -8.12 4.43
CA VAL A 108 -5.51 -8.25 2.97
C VAL A 108 -6.72 -7.65 2.25
N VAL A 109 -7.92 -7.98 2.69
CA VAL A 109 -9.15 -7.41 2.11
C VAL A 109 -9.16 -5.88 2.22
N HIS A 110 -8.77 -5.36 3.38
CA HIS A 110 -8.67 -3.91 3.57
C HIS A 110 -7.62 -3.27 2.64
N ARG A 111 -6.44 -3.90 2.52
CA ARG A 111 -5.39 -3.47 1.58
C ARG A 111 -5.88 -3.51 0.13
N MET A 112 -6.49 -4.60 -0.31
CA MET A 112 -7.04 -4.71 -1.67
C MET A 112 -8.08 -3.62 -1.97
N LYS A 113 -8.96 -3.34 -1.01
CA LYS A 113 -9.95 -2.25 -1.13
C LYS A 113 -9.29 -0.88 -1.24
N ARG A 114 -8.24 -0.61 -0.49
CA ARG A 114 -7.49 0.63 -0.57
C ARG A 114 -6.72 0.74 -1.88
N ASP A 115 -6.01 -0.32 -2.28
CA ASP A 115 -5.23 -0.35 -3.51
C ASP A 115 -6.13 -0.13 -4.75
N ALA A 116 -7.34 -0.68 -4.72
CA ALA A 116 -8.34 -0.44 -5.78
C ALA A 116 -8.82 1.03 -5.91
N ARG A 117 -8.51 1.89 -4.93
CA ARG A 117 -8.80 3.33 -5.00
C ARG A 117 -7.68 4.15 -5.60
N TYR A 118 -6.51 3.54 -5.79
CA TYR A 118 -5.41 4.24 -6.43
C TYR A 118 -5.56 4.20 -7.96
N LEU A 119 -5.73 5.38 -8.56
CA LEU A 119 -5.60 5.58 -10.01
C LEU A 119 -4.13 5.44 -10.42
N LEU A 120 -3.23 5.99 -9.62
CA LEU A 120 -1.78 5.90 -9.73
C LEU A 120 -1.19 5.69 -8.34
N CYS A 121 -0.16 4.83 -8.23
CA CYS A 121 0.52 4.54 -6.98
C CYS A 121 2.02 4.34 -7.26
N ASP A 122 2.75 5.45 -7.38
CA ASP A 122 4.19 5.44 -7.74
C ASP A 122 5.12 5.45 -6.53
N PHE A 123 4.62 5.42 -5.30
CA PHE A 123 5.48 5.28 -4.12
C PHE A 123 5.90 3.82 -3.89
N ALA A 124 6.98 3.64 -3.10
CA ALA A 124 7.56 2.33 -2.82
C ALA A 124 6.61 1.41 -2.04
N ASP A 125 6.76 0.10 -2.22
CA ASP A 125 5.85 -0.91 -1.65
C ASP A 125 5.80 -0.90 -0.12
N ASP A 126 6.91 -0.57 0.54
CA ASP A 126 7.01 -0.44 1.99
C ASP A 126 6.16 0.72 2.56
N LEU A 127 5.78 1.68 1.73
CA LEU A 127 4.91 2.79 2.11
C LEU A 127 3.42 2.45 1.98
N LYS A 128 3.04 1.35 1.32
CA LYS A 128 1.64 0.96 1.11
C LYS A 128 0.85 0.73 2.40
N GLU A 129 1.53 0.32 3.47
CA GLU A 129 0.90 0.07 4.77
C GLU A 129 1.04 1.24 5.75
N LYS A 130 1.79 2.29 5.39
CA LYS A 130 2.08 3.42 6.27
C LYS A 130 0.90 4.38 6.32
N THR A 131 0.48 4.73 7.53
CA THR A 131 -0.60 5.69 7.78
C THR A 131 -0.26 6.52 9.02
N PHE A 132 -0.76 7.74 9.14
CA PHE A 132 -0.56 8.54 10.35
C PHE A 132 -1.13 7.89 11.61
N ARG A 133 -2.16 7.08 11.47
CA ARG A 133 -2.82 6.41 12.61
C ARG A 133 -2.00 5.27 13.17
N LYS A 134 -1.28 4.55 12.33
CA LYS A 134 -0.50 3.35 12.71
C LYS A 134 0.94 3.69 13.06
N ASP A 135 1.51 4.74 12.49
CA ASP A 135 2.89 5.15 12.75
C ASP A 135 3.00 5.89 14.08
N VAL A 136 2.99 5.09 15.14
CA VAL A 136 3.15 5.58 16.52
C VAL A 136 4.54 6.19 16.74
N GLU A 137 5.52 5.89 15.88
CA GLU A 137 6.94 6.30 16.00
C GLU A 137 7.22 7.74 15.56
N LEU A 138 6.26 8.42 14.92
CA LEU A 138 6.39 9.84 14.70
C LEU A 138 6.47 10.56 16.06
N SER A 139 7.59 11.20 16.35
CA SER A 139 7.75 12.01 17.57
C SER A 139 6.58 12.99 17.72
N LYS A 140 6.21 13.31 18.96
CA LYS A 140 5.14 14.32 19.23
C LYS A 140 5.39 15.61 18.47
N THR A 141 6.64 16.03 18.36
CA THR A 141 7.08 17.23 17.63
C THR A 141 6.75 17.13 16.15
N ARG A 142 6.98 15.95 15.53
CA ARG A 142 6.70 15.75 14.10
C ARG A 142 5.21 15.65 13.82
N LYS A 143 4.42 15.03 14.69
CA LYS A 143 2.95 15.06 14.61
C LYS A 143 2.40 16.49 14.65
N VAL A 144 2.94 17.34 15.54
CA VAL A 144 2.56 18.75 15.64
C VAL A 144 2.97 19.52 14.38
N GLN A 145 4.17 19.29 13.84
CA GLN A 145 4.60 19.92 12.59
C GLN A 145 3.69 19.51 11.43
N LEU A 146 3.37 18.23 11.29
CA LEU A 146 2.48 17.72 10.25
C LEU A 146 1.06 18.25 10.39
N THR A 147 0.52 18.29 11.61
CA THR A 147 -0.79 18.90 11.87
C THR A 147 -0.79 20.37 11.48
N LYS A 148 0.28 21.11 11.80
CA LYS A 148 0.44 22.50 11.34
C LYS A 148 0.54 22.60 9.82
N LEU A 149 1.26 21.70 9.16
CA LEU A 149 1.38 21.66 7.70
C LEU A 149 0.01 21.52 7.01
N PHE A 150 -0.84 20.64 7.52
CA PHE A 150 -2.16 20.40 6.96
C PHE A 150 -3.24 21.39 7.42
N THR A 151 -3.05 22.08 8.57
CA THR A 151 -4.05 23.01 9.10
C THR A 151 -3.76 24.48 8.75
N VAL A 152 -2.51 24.87 8.54
CA VAL A 152 -2.11 26.29 8.37
C VAL A 152 -2.22 26.78 6.92
N ASN A 153 -2.23 25.89 5.93
CA ASN A 153 -2.25 26.28 4.51
C ASN A 153 -3.60 26.09 3.81
N THR A 154 -4.70 26.29 4.49
CA THR A 154 -6.04 25.97 3.97
C THR A 154 -6.69 27.05 3.09
N LYS A 155 -5.92 27.95 2.47
CA LYS A 155 -6.54 28.89 1.51
C LYS A 155 -7.08 28.22 0.25
N GLY A 156 -6.47 27.09 -0.17
CA GLY A 156 -6.82 26.47 -1.44
C GLY A 156 -6.86 24.96 -1.49
N ASN A 157 -6.84 24.23 -0.40
CA ASN A 157 -6.76 22.74 -0.36
C ASN A 157 -5.48 22.14 -0.94
N TRP A 158 -4.43 22.93 -1.16
CA TRP A 158 -3.15 22.47 -1.67
C TRP A 158 -2.05 22.63 -0.62
N VAL A 159 -1.07 21.72 -0.66
CA VAL A 159 0.11 21.79 0.22
C VAL A 159 1.36 21.57 -0.61
N TYR A 160 2.35 22.44 -0.42
CA TYR A 160 3.67 22.30 -1.03
C TYR A 160 4.69 22.05 0.07
N ILE A 161 5.21 20.80 0.11
CA ILE A 161 6.21 20.37 1.07
C ILE A 161 7.57 20.42 0.42
N THR A 162 8.50 21.20 0.99
CA THR A 162 9.88 21.27 0.53
C THR A 162 10.87 20.91 1.62
N GLY A 163 12.06 20.52 1.26
CA GLY A 163 13.15 20.17 2.16
C GLY A 163 14.20 19.31 1.48
N PRO A 164 15.33 19.04 2.15
CA PRO A 164 16.43 18.29 1.58
C PRO A 164 16.01 16.87 1.20
N PHE A 165 16.82 16.24 0.35
CA PHE A 165 16.66 14.82 0.02
C PHE A 165 16.61 13.96 1.29
N ASN A 166 15.82 12.91 1.30
CA ASN A 166 15.60 12.01 2.46
C ASN A 166 15.02 12.67 3.72
N SER A 167 14.41 13.86 3.64
CA SER A 167 13.71 14.48 4.79
C SER A 167 12.36 13.83 5.12
N GLY A 168 11.94 12.80 4.37
CA GLY A 168 10.69 12.07 4.60
C GLY A 168 9.44 12.69 3.97
N LYS A 169 9.59 13.58 2.97
CA LYS A 169 8.47 14.21 2.25
C LYS A 169 7.52 13.20 1.63
N SER A 170 8.06 12.29 0.81
CA SER A 170 7.29 11.23 0.13
C SER A 170 6.60 10.29 1.12
N TYR A 171 7.29 9.96 2.24
CA TYR A 171 6.70 9.17 3.32
C TYR A 171 5.46 9.84 3.92
N ILE A 172 5.54 11.13 4.22
CA ILE A 172 4.42 11.90 4.78
C ILE A 172 3.25 11.94 3.81
N LEU A 173 3.53 12.19 2.53
CA LEU A 173 2.48 12.24 1.50
C LEU A 173 1.85 10.87 1.25
N ALA A 174 2.64 9.78 1.31
CA ALA A 174 2.10 8.42 1.22
C ALA A 174 1.19 8.08 2.41
N CYS A 175 1.60 8.41 3.65
CA CYS A 175 0.75 8.26 4.82
C CYS A 175 -0.57 9.02 4.69
N PHE A 176 -0.51 10.27 4.20
CA PHE A 176 -1.71 11.07 3.97
C PHE A 176 -2.62 10.46 2.90
N ALA A 177 -2.04 10.04 1.77
CA ALA A 177 -2.77 9.44 0.67
C ALA A 177 -3.48 8.14 1.08
N ASN A 178 -2.79 7.29 1.87
CA ASN A 178 -3.36 6.06 2.41
C ASN A 178 -4.51 6.36 3.40
N ASP A 179 -4.33 7.28 4.33
CA ASP A 179 -5.39 7.68 5.26
C ASP A 179 -6.58 8.31 4.52
N TYR A 180 -6.33 9.12 3.49
CA TYR A 180 -7.38 9.71 2.67
C TYR A 180 -8.19 8.65 1.93
N ALA A 181 -7.51 7.70 1.26
CA ALA A 181 -8.15 6.58 0.56
C ALA A 181 -9.00 5.73 1.50
N ASP A 182 -8.50 5.46 2.71
CA ASP A 182 -9.20 4.66 3.72
C ASP A 182 -10.42 5.38 4.31
N LEU A 183 -10.27 6.69 4.61
CA LEU A 183 -11.30 7.44 5.35
C LEU A 183 -12.39 8.02 4.48
N LYS A 184 -12.00 8.54 3.30
CA LYS A 184 -12.93 9.22 2.41
C LYS A 184 -13.59 8.27 1.43
N ASN A 185 -13.03 7.08 1.23
CA ASN A 185 -13.48 6.11 0.23
C ASN A 185 -13.47 6.69 -1.20
N GLU A 186 -12.53 7.60 -1.46
CA GLU A 186 -12.38 8.33 -2.71
C GLU A 186 -11.11 7.89 -3.46
N THR A 187 -11.07 8.15 -4.75
CA THR A 187 -9.92 7.82 -5.60
C THR A 187 -8.76 8.77 -5.35
N VAL A 188 -7.56 8.22 -5.40
CA VAL A 188 -6.29 8.92 -5.20
C VAL A 188 -5.36 8.67 -6.39
N ALA A 189 -4.61 9.69 -6.79
CA ALA A 189 -3.45 9.54 -7.67
C ALA A 189 -2.19 10.00 -6.91
N PHE A 190 -1.25 9.08 -6.70
CA PHE A 190 0.08 9.41 -6.21
C PHE A 190 1.07 9.17 -7.34
N ALA A 191 1.58 10.25 -7.91
CA ALA A 191 2.44 10.23 -9.07
C ALA A 191 3.85 10.74 -8.74
N ASP A 192 4.87 9.96 -9.09
CA ASP A 192 6.22 10.47 -9.29
C ASP A 192 6.18 11.42 -10.49
N THR A 193 6.49 12.69 -10.28
CA THR A 193 6.30 13.74 -11.29
C THR A 193 7.15 13.46 -12.55
N THR A 194 8.36 12.95 -12.39
CA THR A 194 9.23 12.61 -13.54
C THR A 194 8.61 11.50 -14.37
N LYS A 195 8.23 10.39 -13.72
CA LYS A 195 7.59 9.25 -14.40
C LYS A 195 6.28 9.65 -15.07
N LEU A 196 5.49 10.49 -14.41
CA LEU A 196 4.23 11.00 -14.95
C LEU A 196 4.46 11.78 -16.25
N ILE A 197 5.39 12.75 -16.25
CA ILE A 197 5.70 13.56 -17.42
C ILE A 197 6.21 12.69 -18.59
N ASP A 198 7.10 11.72 -18.31
CA ASP A 198 7.62 10.82 -19.33
C ASP A 198 6.54 9.91 -19.92
N ARG A 199 5.66 9.38 -19.09
CA ARG A 199 4.51 8.56 -19.53
C ARG A 199 3.55 9.37 -20.38
N LEU A 200 3.16 10.56 -19.95
CA LEU A 200 2.29 11.44 -20.70
C LEU A 200 2.91 11.89 -22.02
N ARG A 201 4.22 12.13 -22.05
CA ARG A 201 4.94 12.44 -23.30
C ARG A 201 4.85 11.28 -24.28
N ASN A 202 5.12 10.06 -23.82
CA ASN A 202 5.04 8.86 -24.65
C ASN A 202 3.61 8.65 -25.19
N ASN A 203 2.60 8.84 -24.34
CA ASN A 203 1.19 8.71 -24.73
C ASN A 203 0.79 9.80 -25.73
N SER A 204 1.26 11.04 -25.57
CA SER A 204 0.97 12.14 -26.51
C SER A 204 1.44 11.85 -27.94
N ILE A 205 2.49 11.07 -28.09
CA ILE A 205 3.07 10.69 -29.39
C ILE A 205 2.40 9.42 -29.93
N LYS A 206 2.22 8.39 -29.11
CA LYS A 206 1.80 7.06 -29.55
C LYS A 206 0.27 6.88 -29.52
N ASP A 207 -0.40 7.44 -28.55
CA ASP A 207 -1.85 7.27 -28.31
C ASP A 207 -2.47 8.55 -27.72
N LYS A 208 -2.95 9.42 -28.59
CA LYS A 208 -3.59 10.68 -28.17
C LYS A 208 -4.85 10.47 -27.34
N LYS A 209 -5.56 9.34 -27.52
CA LYS A 209 -6.75 9.03 -26.71
C LYS A 209 -6.35 8.66 -25.29
N ALA A 210 -5.31 7.82 -25.14
CA ALA A 210 -4.77 7.49 -23.83
C ALA A 210 -4.25 8.74 -23.11
N PHE A 211 -3.54 9.64 -23.81
CA PHE A 211 -3.08 10.91 -23.25
C PHE A 211 -4.26 11.76 -22.73
N SER A 212 -5.29 11.98 -23.57
CA SER A 212 -6.44 12.80 -23.19
C SER A 212 -7.23 12.18 -22.04
N SER A 213 -7.40 10.84 -22.05
CA SER A 213 -8.08 10.11 -20.98
C SER A 213 -7.33 10.22 -19.66
N GLU A 214 -6.01 10.01 -19.67
CA GLU A 214 -5.18 10.09 -18.46
C GLU A 214 -5.16 11.53 -17.90
N MET A 215 -5.02 12.54 -18.75
CA MET A 215 -5.10 13.94 -18.33
C MET A 215 -6.46 14.25 -17.69
N GLY A 216 -7.56 13.79 -18.28
CA GLY A 216 -8.90 13.94 -17.70
C GLY A 216 -9.03 13.29 -16.34
N GLN A 217 -8.54 12.06 -16.19
CA GLN A 217 -8.54 11.35 -14.91
C GLN A 217 -7.72 12.08 -13.84
N LEU A 218 -6.56 12.64 -14.21
CA LEU A 218 -5.71 13.42 -13.28
C LEU A 218 -6.37 14.75 -12.86
N VAL A 219 -7.14 15.36 -13.75
CA VAL A 219 -7.95 16.56 -13.42
C VAL A 219 -9.07 16.20 -12.44
N ASP A 220 -9.75 15.07 -12.67
CA ASP A 220 -10.96 14.70 -11.94
C ASP A 220 -10.72 14.01 -10.62
N VAL A 221 -9.56 13.34 -10.44
CA VAL A 221 -9.26 12.62 -9.20
C VAL A 221 -9.35 13.54 -7.98
N PRO A 222 -10.07 13.16 -6.90
CA PRO A 222 -10.24 13.98 -5.70
C PRO A 222 -8.92 14.42 -5.06
N LEU A 223 -7.97 13.50 -4.91
CA LEU A 223 -6.63 13.77 -4.37
C LEU A 223 -5.56 13.42 -5.40
N LEU A 224 -4.75 14.40 -5.77
CA LEU A 224 -3.53 14.23 -6.56
C LEU A 224 -2.31 14.56 -5.71
N VAL A 225 -1.35 13.66 -5.68
CA VAL A 225 0.00 13.90 -5.13
C VAL A 225 0.99 13.93 -6.29
N LEU A 226 1.76 15.01 -6.39
CA LEU A 226 2.89 15.16 -7.30
C LEU A 226 4.18 15.08 -6.48
N ASP A 227 4.71 13.86 -6.40
CA ASP A 227 5.94 13.58 -5.64
C ASP A 227 7.17 13.91 -6.49
N GLY A 228 8.18 14.54 -5.88
CA GLY A 228 9.40 14.96 -6.56
C GLY A 228 9.16 16.07 -7.59
N PHE A 229 8.17 16.95 -7.36
CA PHE A 229 7.90 18.09 -8.23
C PHE A 229 9.13 18.99 -8.38
N GLY A 230 9.51 19.26 -9.62
CA GLY A 230 10.74 19.99 -9.94
C GLY A 230 11.93 19.08 -10.29
N ASN A 231 11.81 17.76 -10.17
CA ASN A 231 12.84 16.81 -10.64
C ASN A 231 12.64 16.39 -12.10
N GLU A 232 11.45 16.61 -12.66
CA GLU A 232 11.15 16.36 -14.07
C GLU A 232 12.02 17.23 -15.01
N TYR A 233 12.23 16.77 -16.24
CA TYR A 233 12.90 17.57 -17.25
C TYR A 233 12.07 18.81 -17.64
N LYS A 234 12.63 20.01 -17.43
CA LYS A 234 11.96 21.29 -17.71
C LYS A 234 11.89 21.52 -19.21
N SER A 235 10.74 21.29 -19.77
CA SER A 235 10.45 21.44 -21.21
C SER A 235 9.15 22.18 -21.43
N ASP A 236 8.96 22.71 -22.63
CA ASP A 236 7.69 23.31 -23.03
C ASP A 236 6.52 22.30 -22.95
N PHE A 237 6.77 21.02 -23.27
CA PHE A 237 5.78 19.96 -23.13
C PHE A 237 5.35 19.80 -21.65
N ALA A 238 6.32 19.63 -20.76
CA ALA A 238 6.02 19.46 -19.33
C ALA A 238 5.23 20.64 -18.77
N PHE A 239 5.61 21.85 -19.14
CA PHE A 239 4.94 23.06 -18.71
C PHE A 239 3.58 23.27 -19.38
N SER A 240 3.59 23.44 -20.73
CA SER A 240 2.45 23.97 -21.50
C SER A 240 1.40 22.92 -21.79
N THR A 241 1.82 21.66 -21.90
CA THR A 241 0.91 20.58 -22.27
C THR A 241 0.40 19.82 -21.05
N VAL A 242 1.20 19.75 -19.96
CA VAL A 242 0.83 18.93 -18.80
C VAL A 242 0.61 19.78 -17.56
N LEU A 243 1.66 20.32 -16.94
CA LEU A 243 1.57 20.85 -15.58
C LEU A 243 0.66 22.06 -15.44
N TYR A 244 0.83 23.07 -16.29
CA TYR A 244 0.04 24.29 -16.18
C TYR A 244 -1.47 24.02 -16.43
N PRO A 245 -1.88 23.34 -17.51
CA PRO A 245 -3.29 23.01 -17.74
C PRO A 245 -3.87 22.14 -16.63
N LEU A 246 -3.16 21.08 -16.21
CA LEU A 246 -3.60 20.20 -15.13
C LEU A 246 -3.87 20.97 -13.85
N LEU A 247 -2.91 21.77 -13.42
CA LEU A 247 -2.99 22.52 -12.17
C LEU A 247 -4.03 23.64 -12.23
N ALA A 248 -4.16 24.33 -13.40
CA ALA A 248 -5.18 25.36 -13.59
C ALA A 248 -6.61 24.79 -13.49
N GLU A 249 -6.86 23.64 -14.13
CA GLU A 249 -8.17 22.99 -14.05
C GLU A 249 -8.46 22.49 -12.62
N ARG A 250 -7.50 21.88 -11.96
CA ARG A 250 -7.66 21.41 -10.57
C ARG A 250 -7.89 22.55 -9.59
N ALA A 251 -7.22 23.70 -9.79
CA ALA A 251 -7.45 24.90 -8.98
C ALA A 251 -8.88 25.43 -9.18
N ARG A 252 -9.37 25.49 -10.44
CA ARG A 252 -10.74 25.89 -10.77
C ARG A 252 -11.77 24.95 -10.14
N ALA A 253 -11.52 23.64 -10.21
CA ALA A 253 -12.39 22.61 -9.64
C ALA A 253 -12.22 22.44 -8.11
N LYS A 254 -11.32 23.19 -7.46
CA LYS A 254 -11.00 23.11 -6.02
C LYS A 254 -10.61 21.70 -5.57
N LYS A 255 -9.96 20.92 -6.44
CA LYS A 255 -9.49 19.57 -6.14
C LYS A 255 -8.22 19.61 -5.30
N ILE A 256 -8.05 18.67 -4.38
CA ILE A 256 -6.89 18.60 -3.47
C ILE A 256 -5.64 18.21 -4.27
N THR A 257 -4.58 19.00 -4.16
CA THR A 257 -3.29 18.71 -4.78
C THR A 257 -2.16 18.91 -3.79
N LEU A 258 -1.32 17.92 -3.64
CA LEU A 258 -0.16 17.93 -2.72
C LEU A 258 1.12 17.79 -3.54
N PHE A 259 2.17 18.49 -3.11
CA PHE A 259 3.47 18.48 -3.73
C PHE A 259 4.54 18.10 -2.72
N SER A 260 5.47 17.24 -3.11
CA SER A 260 6.79 17.18 -2.49
C SER A 260 7.83 17.74 -3.46
N SER A 261 8.81 18.47 -2.97
CA SER A 261 9.87 19.03 -3.78
C SER A 261 11.18 19.17 -2.99
N ASP A 262 12.29 19.00 -3.67
CA ASP A 262 13.61 19.37 -3.13
C ASP A 262 13.92 20.85 -3.34
N PHE A 263 13.04 21.57 -4.04
CA PHE A 263 13.22 22.94 -4.51
C PHE A 263 12.20 23.87 -3.91
N SER A 264 12.63 25.10 -3.58
CA SER A 264 11.72 26.18 -3.23
C SER A 264 10.93 26.69 -4.45
N TYR A 265 9.88 27.47 -4.21
CA TYR A 265 9.17 28.17 -5.30
C TYR A 265 10.10 29.00 -6.19
N LYS A 266 11.11 29.63 -5.56
CA LYS A 266 12.08 30.45 -6.29
C LYS A 266 12.93 29.60 -7.22
N ASP A 267 13.42 28.47 -6.73
CA ASP A 267 14.23 27.54 -7.53
C ASP A 267 13.44 27.00 -8.72
N ILE A 268 12.18 26.60 -8.50
CA ILE A 268 11.28 26.14 -9.58
C ILE A 268 11.05 27.26 -10.61
N GLU A 269 10.81 28.50 -10.16
CA GLU A 269 10.62 29.64 -11.04
C GLU A 269 11.87 29.89 -11.90
N GLU A 270 13.06 29.83 -11.32
CA GLU A 270 14.32 30.00 -12.04
C GLU A 270 14.58 28.87 -13.05
N MET A 271 14.36 27.62 -12.63
CA MET A 271 14.56 26.45 -13.51
C MET A 271 13.62 26.47 -14.71
N TYR A 272 12.32 26.70 -14.50
CA TYR A 272 11.37 26.82 -15.60
C TYR A 272 11.58 28.10 -16.42
N GLY A 273 11.98 29.18 -15.77
CA GLY A 273 12.30 30.44 -16.44
C GLY A 273 13.36 30.31 -17.54
N LYS A 274 14.36 29.44 -17.32
CA LYS A 274 15.40 29.14 -18.34
C LYS A 274 14.84 28.33 -19.53
N SER A 275 13.80 27.53 -19.31
CA SER A 275 13.25 26.62 -20.33
C SER A 275 12.08 27.22 -21.10
N VAL A 276 11.13 27.87 -20.43
CA VAL A 276 9.87 28.36 -21.01
C VAL A 276 9.70 29.87 -20.97
N GLY A 277 10.68 30.57 -20.40
CA GLY A 277 10.65 32.01 -20.19
C GLY A 277 10.09 32.40 -18.82
N LEU A 278 10.71 33.41 -18.21
CA LEU A 278 10.41 33.85 -16.84
C LEU A 278 8.95 34.26 -16.62
N PRO A 279 8.24 34.95 -17.54
CA PRO A 279 6.83 35.30 -17.33
C PRO A 279 5.93 34.07 -17.14
N ARG A 280 6.16 33.00 -17.93
CA ARG A 280 5.38 31.76 -17.86
C ARG A 280 5.71 30.98 -16.60
N ALA A 281 6.98 30.92 -16.20
CA ALA A 281 7.39 30.30 -14.95
C ALA A 281 6.76 31.00 -13.74
N LYS A 282 6.75 32.35 -13.74
CA LYS A 282 6.06 33.15 -12.70
C LYS A 282 4.57 32.85 -12.64
N GLN A 283 3.92 32.65 -13.79
CA GLN A 283 2.50 32.32 -13.85
C GLN A 283 2.19 30.99 -13.14
N LEU A 284 3.01 29.94 -13.41
CA LEU A 284 2.87 28.64 -12.74
C LEU A 284 3.04 28.76 -11.23
N ILE A 285 4.12 29.45 -10.81
CA ILE A 285 4.43 29.57 -9.38
C ILE A 285 3.38 30.45 -8.67
N SER A 286 2.89 31.49 -9.33
CA SER A 286 1.79 32.30 -8.78
C SER A 286 0.51 31.49 -8.57
N LEU A 287 0.16 30.60 -9.51
CA LEU A 287 -0.95 29.68 -9.36
C LEU A 287 -0.74 28.76 -8.15
N ILE A 288 0.40 28.09 -8.05
CA ILE A 288 0.72 27.18 -6.94
C ILE A 288 0.69 27.95 -5.60
N LYS A 289 1.32 29.11 -5.52
CA LYS A 289 1.33 29.97 -4.31
C LYS A 289 -0.07 30.42 -3.90
N SER A 290 -0.93 30.72 -4.86
CA SER A 290 -2.30 31.14 -4.54
C SER A 290 -3.11 30.03 -3.88
N MET A 291 -2.81 28.78 -4.21
CA MET A 291 -3.51 27.58 -3.71
C MET A 291 -2.84 26.99 -2.45
N CYS A 292 -1.52 26.97 -2.37
CA CYS A 292 -0.76 26.38 -1.26
C CYS A 292 -0.45 27.39 -0.15
N GLY A 293 -0.32 28.69 -0.46
CA GLY A 293 0.20 29.68 0.47
C GLY A 293 1.72 29.58 0.63
N LYS A 294 2.20 29.46 1.87
CA LYS A 294 3.63 29.32 2.17
C LYS A 294 4.11 27.90 1.96
N GLU A 295 5.38 27.76 1.60
CA GLU A 295 6.07 26.48 1.57
C GLU A 295 6.12 25.87 2.98
N ALA A 296 5.85 24.58 3.04
CA ALA A 296 5.98 23.80 4.23
C ALA A 296 7.38 23.16 4.26
N VAL A 297 8.32 23.78 4.95
CA VAL A 297 9.70 23.32 4.98
C VAL A 297 9.84 22.16 5.98
N LEU A 298 10.33 21.03 5.51
CA LEU A 298 10.75 19.89 6.33
C LEU A 298 12.26 19.95 6.50
N ASP A 299 12.70 20.23 7.71
CA ASP A 299 14.11 20.10 8.05
C ASP A 299 14.55 18.63 7.99
N ALA A 300 15.83 18.40 7.67
CA ALA A 300 16.43 17.08 7.71
C ALA A 300 16.40 16.58 9.17
N LEU A 301 15.37 15.82 9.51
CA LEU A 301 15.36 15.04 10.73
C LEU A 301 15.89 13.65 10.38
N ASN A 302 16.95 13.21 11.09
CA ASN A 302 17.41 11.84 11.05
C ASN A 302 16.20 10.92 11.36
N VAL A 303 15.69 10.27 10.34
CA VAL A 303 14.52 9.36 10.40
C VAL A 303 14.99 7.92 10.55
N TYR A 304 16.30 7.74 10.75
CA TYR A 304 16.90 6.42 10.92
C TYR A 304 17.60 6.32 12.27
#